data_0133419671a7194639a5306911377fab
#
_entry.id   0133419671a7194639a5306911377fab
#
_cell.length_a   1.000
_cell.length_b   1.000
_cell.length_c   1.000
_cell.angle_alpha   90.00
_cell.angle_beta   90.00
_cell.angle_gamma   90.00
#
_symmetry.space_group_name_H-M   'P 1'
#
loop_
_entity.id
_entity.type
_entity.pdbx_description
1 polymer ?
#
loop_
_entity_poly.entity_id
_entity_poly.type
_entity_poly.pdbx_seq_one_letter_code
_entity_poly.pdbx_strand_id
1 'polypeptide(L)'
;MLATIHESYEYITPRPNIILQLHRDLYSYSQGNIGGTYKNSDNVIAETDAEGHQKARFIPVPAFQTAEAIDELCARFLEAWEADRIDKLVLIPMFILDFLCIHPFNDGNGRMSRLLTLLLFL
;
A
#
# COMPACT_ATOMS: atom_id res chain seq x y z
N MET A 1 -15.48 -3.74 -7.96
CA MET A 1 -14.24 -2.98 -7.71
C MET A 1 -13.41 -2.77 -8.97
N LEU A 2 -13.11 -3.81 -9.69
CA LEU A 2 -12.31 -3.68 -10.94
C LEU A 2 -13.00 -2.80 -11.98
N ALA A 3 -14.31 -2.93 -12.14
CA ALA A 3 -15.09 -2.08 -13.05
C ALA A 3 -15.01 -0.61 -12.64
N THR A 4 -15.06 -0.30 -11.35
CA THR A 4 -14.91 1.06 -10.86
C THR A 4 -13.54 1.62 -11.21
N ILE A 5 -12.49 0.82 -11.10
CA ILE A 5 -11.13 1.23 -11.47
C ILE A 5 -11.07 1.59 -12.96
N HIS A 6 -11.63 0.74 -13.83
CA HIS A 6 -11.62 1.00 -15.27
C HIS A 6 -12.44 2.22 -15.68
N GLU A 7 -13.56 2.46 -15.01
CA GLU A 7 -14.42 3.60 -15.33
C GLU A 7 -13.87 4.93 -14.82
N SER A 8 -13.10 4.90 -13.73
CA SER A 8 -12.68 6.11 -13.02
C SER A 8 -11.17 6.28 -12.92
N TYR A 9 -10.37 5.48 -13.64
CA TYR A 9 -8.92 5.49 -13.46
C TYR A 9 -8.28 6.86 -13.69
N GLU A 10 -8.86 7.69 -14.56
CA GLU A 10 -8.33 9.02 -14.85
C GLU A 10 -8.44 9.96 -13.63
N TYR A 11 -9.35 9.66 -12.72
CA TYR A 11 -9.62 10.47 -11.54
C TYR A 11 -9.05 9.86 -10.25
N ILE A 12 -8.57 8.62 -10.32
CA ILE A 12 -8.03 7.92 -9.16
C ILE A 12 -6.52 8.17 -9.11
N THR A 13 -6.10 8.85 -8.05
CA THR A 13 -4.69 9.06 -7.73
C THR A 13 -4.37 8.35 -6.42
N PRO A 14 -3.10 7.96 -6.17
CA PRO A 14 -2.74 7.29 -4.93
C PRO A 14 -2.74 8.26 -3.76
N ARG A 15 -3.92 8.55 -3.23
CA ARG A 15 -4.13 9.38 -2.04
C ARG A 15 -4.49 8.49 -0.86
N PRO A 16 -4.20 8.92 0.37
CA PRO A 16 -4.49 8.10 1.55
C PRO A 16 -5.94 7.62 1.64
N ASN A 17 -6.90 8.50 1.37
CA ASN A 17 -8.33 8.13 1.42
C ASN A 17 -8.71 7.12 0.34
N ILE A 18 -8.09 7.18 -0.82
CA ILE A 18 -8.32 6.21 -1.90
C ILE A 18 -7.71 4.85 -1.52
N ILE A 19 -6.52 4.84 -0.95
CA ILE A 19 -5.89 3.60 -0.48
C ILE A 19 -6.77 2.92 0.58
N LEU A 20 -7.28 3.68 1.54
CA LEU A 20 -8.16 3.14 2.56
C LEU A 20 -9.48 2.63 1.97
N GLN A 21 -10.04 3.34 0.99
CA GLN A 21 -11.28 2.92 0.33
C GLN A 21 -11.08 1.63 -0.48
N LEU A 22 -9.99 1.51 -1.20
CA LEU A 22 -9.68 0.29 -1.95
C LEU A 22 -9.49 -0.90 -1.02
N HIS A 23 -8.85 -0.70 0.12
CA HIS A 23 -8.68 -1.75 1.13
C HIS A 23 -10.04 -2.15 1.70
N ARG A 24 -10.91 -1.20 1.98
CA ARG A 24 -12.28 -1.47 2.43
C ARG A 24 -13.04 -2.31 1.41
N ASP A 25 -12.96 -1.93 0.13
CA ASP A 25 -13.64 -2.65 -0.95
C ASP A 25 -13.09 -4.07 -1.10
N LEU A 26 -11.78 -4.24 -0.96
CA LEU A 26 -11.13 -5.55 -1.04
C LEU A 26 -11.65 -6.51 0.04
N TYR A 27 -11.99 -6.00 1.21
CA TYR A 27 -12.45 -6.79 2.34
C TYR A 27 -13.95 -6.69 2.58
N SER A 28 -14.72 -6.13 1.64
CA SER A 28 -16.17 -5.91 1.81
C SER A 28 -16.96 -7.21 2.01
N TYR A 29 -16.43 -8.33 1.52
CA TYR A 29 -17.08 -9.64 1.65
C TYR A 29 -16.48 -10.49 2.76
N SER A 30 -15.49 -9.99 3.47
CA SER A 30 -14.87 -10.70 4.59
C SER A 30 -15.73 -10.60 5.84
N GLN A 31 -15.67 -11.64 6.68
CA GLN A 31 -16.26 -11.55 8.02
C GLN A 31 -15.38 -10.65 8.88
N GLY A 32 -16.02 -9.74 9.61
CA GLY A 32 -15.32 -8.74 10.39
C GLY A 32 -15.08 -7.48 9.58
N ASN A 33 -15.04 -6.36 10.27
CA ASN A 33 -14.94 -5.03 9.67
C ASN A 33 -13.49 -4.55 9.66
N ILE A 34 -12.62 -5.29 8.97
CA ILE A 34 -11.17 -5.04 8.97
C ILE A 34 -10.70 -4.11 7.85
N GLY A 35 -11.54 -3.87 6.85
CA GLY A 35 -11.18 -3.04 5.71
C GLY A 35 -11.21 -1.55 6.00
N GLY A 36 -10.28 -0.81 5.39
CA GLY A 36 -10.29 0.65 5.42
C GLY A 36 -9.67 1.29 6.65
N THR A 37 -8.92 0.55 7.45
CA THR A 37 -8.18 1.09 8.60
C THR A 37 -6.74 0.63 8.58
N TYR A 38 -5.85 1.53 8.98
CA TYR A 38 -4.44 1.17 9.13
C TYR A 38 -4.24 0.21 10.31
N LYS A 39 -3.08 -0.43 10.34
CA LYS A 39 -2.72 -1.36 11.41
C LYS A 39 -2.74 -0.66 12.77
N ASN A 40 -3.18 -1.40 13.77
CA ASN A 40 -3.26 -0.92 15.16
C ASN A 40 -2.13 -1.46 16.04
N SER A 41 -1.28 -2.31 15.50
CA SER A 41 -0.12 -2.86 16.19
C SER A 41 1.02 -3.00 15.19
N ASP A 42 2.24 -2.96 15.69
CA ASP A 42 3.41 -3.11 14.85
C ASP A 42 3.46 -4.52 14.27
N ASN A 43 3.89 -4.60 13.01
CA ASN A 43 4.08 -5.88 12.34
C ASN A 43 5.55 -6.08 11.99
N VAL A 44 5.96 -7.34 11.89
CA VAL A 44 7.32 -7.73 11.54
C VAL A 44 7.23 -8.76 10.45
N ILE A 45 8.04 -8.58 9.39
CA ILE A 45 8.18 -9.59 8.36
C ILE A 45 9.29 -10.53 8.80
N ALA A 46 8.91 -11.76 9.16
CA ALA A 46 9.80 -12.77 9.69
C ALA A 46 10.16 -13.81 8.64
N GLU A 47 11.36 -14.35 8.76
CA GLU A 47 11.85 -15.44 7.93
C GLU A 47 12.24 -16.61 8.86
N THR A 48 11.85 -17.82 8.48
CA THR A 48 12.22 -19.03 9.23
C THR A 48 13.48 -19.60 8.61
N ASP A 49 14.53 -19.78 9.40
CA ASP A 49 15.77 -20.40 8.92
C ASP A 49 15.66 -21.93 8.81
N ALA A 50 16.72 -22.57 8.32
CA ALA A 50 16.75 -24.03 8.12
C ALA A 50 16.62 -24.81 9.45
N GLU A 51 16.87 -24.19 10.58
CA GLU A 51 16.78 -24.80 11.92
C GLU A 51 15.43 -24.54 12.60
N GLY A 52 14.52 -23.85 11.91
CA GLY A 52 13.20 -23.54 12.44
C GLY A 52 13.14 -22.28 13.30
N HIS A 53 14.23 -21.53 13.42
CA HIS A 53 14.24 -20.26 14.16
C HIS A 53 13.67 -19.14 13.31
N GLN A 54 12.79 -18.33 13.89
CA GLN A 54 12.27 -17.16 13.21
C GLN A 54 13.24 -15.99 13.38
N LYS A 55 13.56 -15.35 12.27
CA LYS A 55 14.43 -14.18 12.23
C LYS A 55 13.67 -13.03 11.57
N ALA A 56 13.71 -11.86 12.19
CA ALA A 56 13.13 -10.67 11.57
C ALA A 56 13.90 -10.33 10.31
N ARG A 57 13.23 -10.40 9.15
CA ARG A 57 13.81 -10.03 7.85
C ARG A 57 13.71 -8.54 7.65
N PHE A 58 12.63 -7.94 8.13
CA PHE A 58 12.32 -6.54 7.91
C PHE A 58 11.37 -6.04 9.00
N ILE A 59 11.60 -4.82 9.48
CA ILE A 59 10.74 -4.17 10.48
C ILE A 59 10.09 -2.96 9.80
N PRO A 60 8.78 -3.04 9.48
CA PRO A 60 8.07 -1.92 8.88
C PRO A 60 7.94 -0.72 9.81
N VAL A 61 7.46 0.38 9.24
CA VAL A 61 7.12 1.58 10.02
C VAL A 61 6.16 1.22 11.15
N PRO A 62 6.39 1.74 12.37
CA PRO A 62 5.49 1.46 13.51
C PRO A 62 4.06 1.93 13.25
N ALA A 63 3.11 1.29 13.93
CA ALA A 63 1.69 1.58 13.76
C ALA A 63 1.36 3.06 13.97
N PHE A 64 1.96 3.69 15.00
CA PHE A 64 1.65 5.08 15.33
C PHE A 64 2.16 6.09 14.26
N GLN A 65 3.09 5.69 13.40
CA GLN A 65 3.63 6.53 12.32
C GLN A 65 3.03 6.22 10.96
N THR A 66 2.17 5.23 10.87
CA THR A 66 1.70 4.70 9.58
C THR A 66 0.91 5.74 8.78
N ALA A 67 -0.04 6.43 9.41
CA ALA A 67 -0.85 7.42 8.71
C ALA A 67 0.01 8.55 8.13
N GLU A 68 0.95 9.05 8.92
CA GLU A 68 1.87 10.10 8.48
C GLU A 68 2.78 9.62 7.36
N ALA A 69 3.29 8.39 7.46
CA ALA A 69 4.15 7.80 6.43
C ALA A 69 3.41 7.64 5.10
N ILE A 70 2.15 7.22 5.12
CA ILE A 70 1.34 7.10 3.91
C ILE A 70 1.02 8.47 3.34
N ASP A 71 0.68 9.45 4.17
CA ASP A 71 0.44 10.82 3.72
C ASP A 71 1.66 11.38 2.98
N GLU A 72 2.83 11.20 3.55
CA GLU A 72 4.09 11.66 2.95
C GLU A 72 4.42 10.92 1.67
N LEU A 73 4.24 9.60 1.64
CA LEU A 73 4.48 8.79 0.45
C LEU A 73 3.61 9.26 -0.72
N CYS A 74 2.32 9.46 -0.48
CA CYS A 74 1.38 9.90 -1.50
C CYS A 74 1.71 11.31 -2.01
N ALA A 75 2.08 12.22 -1.11
CA ALA A 75 2.45 13.58 -1.47
C ALA A 75 3.71 13.61 -2.34
N ARG A 76 4.72 12.85 -1.99
CA ARG A 76 5.96 12.74 -2.78
C ARG A 76 5.73 12.12 -4.15
N PHE A 77 4.89 11.08 -4.20
CA PHE A 77 4.57 10.43 -5.48
C PHE A 77 3.86 11.40 -6.42
N LEU A 78 2.86 12.12 -5.92
CA LEU A 78 2.09 13.06 -6.73
C LEU A 78 2.98 14.19 -7.25
N GLU A 79 3.84 14.72 -6.40
CA GLU A 79 4.79 15.76 -6.78
C GLU A 79 5.74 15.27 -7.90
N ALA A 80 6.29 14.08 -7.73
CA ALA A 80 7.19 13.49 -8.73
C ALA A 80 6.46 13.18 -10.04
N TRP A 81 5.22 12.73 -9.95
CA TRP A 81 4.38 12.45 -11.12
C TRP A 81 4.11 13.71 -11.93
N GLU A 82 3.73 14.78 -11.26
CA GLU A 82 3.42 16.06 -11.92
C GLU A 82 4.67 16.75 -12.47
N ALA A 83 5.81 16.61 -11.80
CA ALA A 83 7.09 17.16 -12.25
C ALA A 83 7.60 16.48 -13.53
N ASP A 84 7.20 15.24 -13.77
CA ASP A 84 7.53 14.46 -14.96
C ASP A 84 9.03 14.38 -15.26
N ARG A 85 9.84 14.30 -14.20
CA ARG A 85 11.32 14.21 -14.31
C ARG A 85 11.82 12.77 -14.22
N ILE A 86 11.01 11.88 -13.67
CA ILE A 86 11.33 10.46 -13.48
C ILE A 86 10.39 9.66 -14.34
N ASP A 87 10.94 8.71 -15.10
CA ASP A 87 10.13 7.79 -15.90
C ASP A 87 9.14 7.05 -15.00
N LYS A 88 7.89 6.97 -15.44
CA LYS A 88 6.82 6.31 -14.67
C LYS A 88 7.09 4.84 -14.46
N LEU A 89 7.80 4.19 -15.39
CA LEU A 89 8.24 2.80 -15.23
C LEU A 89 9.22 2.61 -14.06
N VAL A 90 9.84 3.68 -13.59
CA VAL A 90 10.70 3.68 -12.41
C VAL A 90 9.94 4.19 -11.19
N LEU A 91 9.15 5.25 -11.34
CA LEU A 91 8.44 5.91 -10.26
C LEU A 91 7.40 4.99 -9.61
N ILE A 92 6.64 4.25 -10.42
CA ILE A 92 5.58 3.36 -9.91
C ILE A 92 6.17 2.23 -9.05
N PRO A 93 7.18 1.47 -9.51
CA PRO A 93 7.81 0.46 -8.65
C PRO A 93 8.40 1.02 -7.36
N MET A 94 8.98 2.23 -7.41
CA MET A 94 9.50 2.88 -6.20
C MET A 94 8.38 3.17 -5.20
N PHE A 95 7.24 3.67 -5.66
CA PHE A 95 6.07 3.90 -4.82
C PHE A 95 5.60 2.58 -4.17
N ILE A 96 5.48 1.52 -4.97
CA ILE A 96 5.02 0.22 -4.48
C ILE A 96 5.99 -0.36 -3.45
N LEU A 97 7.30 -0.24 -3.70
CA LEU A 97 8.31 -0.69 -2.74
C LEU A 97 8.18 0.06 -1.41
N ASP A 98 8.06 1.39 -1.44
CA ASP A 98 7.90 2.20 -0.23
C ASP A 98 6.59 1.87 0.49
N PHE A 99 5.51 1.63 -0.25
CA PHE A 99 4.25 1.19 0.32
C PHE A 99 4.43 -0.13 1.10
N LEU A 100 5.13 -1.09 0.52
CA LEU A 100 5.42 -2.37 1.18
C LEU A 100 6.35 -2.20 2.39
N CYS A 101 7.26 -1.23 2.34
CA CYS A 101 8.13 -0.91 3.47
C CYS A 101 7.35 -0.31 4.64
N ILE A 102 6.32 0.47 4.37
CA ILE A 102 5.42 0.98 5.42
C ILE A 102 4.56 -0.15 5.97
N HIS A 103 4.11 -1.05 5.08
CA HIS A 103 3.27 -2.19 5.43
C HIS A 103 2.06 -1.74 6.26
N PRO A 104 1.16 -0.89 5.69
CA PRO A 104 0.25 -0.08 6.48
C PRO A 104 -0.93 -0.82 7.10
N PHE A 105 -1.24 -2.04 6.64
CA PHE A 105 -2.41 -2.76 7.08
C PHE A 105 -2.04 -3.98 7.92
N ASN A 106 -2.96 -4.43 8.77
CA ASN A 106 -2.78 -5.69 9.50
C ASN A 106 -2.78 -6.88 8.55
N ASP A 107 -3.54 -6.79 7.45
CA ASP A 107 -3.63 -7.82 6.44
C ASP A 107 -3.91 -7.19 5.07
N GLY A 108 -3.48 -7.87 4.00
CA GLY A 108 -3.79 -7.44 2.65
C GLY A 108 -2.78 -6.49 2.02
N ASN A 109 -1.62 -6.27 2.63
CA ASN A 109 -0.61 -5.37 2.06
C ASN A 109 -0.13 -5.84 0.68
N GLY A 110 0.11 -7.15 0.52
CA GLY A 110 0.49 -7.71 -0.77
C GLY A 110 -0.59 -7.56 -1.84
N ARG A 111 -1.84 -7.82 -1.48
CA ARG A 111 -2.97 -7.64 -2.40
C ARG A 111 -3.14 -6.17 -2.78
N MET A 112 -3.01 -5.27 -1.81
CA MET A 112 -3.08 -3.84 -2.06
C MET A 112 -1.95 -3.38 -2.98
N SER A 113 -0.74 -3.88 -2.79
CA SER A 113 0.39 -3.51 -3.66
C SER A 113 0.15 -3.93 -5.10
N ARG A 114 -0.42 -5.11 -5.33
CA ARG A 114 -0.77 -5.59 -6.67
C ARG A 114 -1.89 -4.76 -7.29
N LEU A 115 -2.91 -4.41 -6.51
CA LEU A 115 -4.01 -3.59 -6.97
C LEU A 115 -3.55 -2.17 -7.33
N LEU A 116 -2.71 -1.56 -6.49
CA LEU A 116 -2.15 -0.24 -6.76
C LEU A 116 -1.25 -0.25 -8.00
N THR A 117 -0.48 -1.31 -8.19
CA THR A 117 0.35 -1.48 -9.38
C THR A 117 -0.53 -1.48 -10.64
N LEU A 118 -1.60 -2.29 -10.63
CA LEU A 118 -2.53 -2.33 -11.76
C LEU A 118 -3.15 -0.97 -12.03
N LEU A 119 -3.61 -0.29 -10.99
CA LEU A 119 -4.24 1.03 -11.09
C LEU A 119 -3.29 2.07 -11.69
N LEU A 120 -2.03 2.09 -11.25
CA LEU A 120 -1.07 3.10 -11.68
C LEU A 120 -0.56 2.86 -13.11
N PHE A 121 -0.60 1.61 -13.61
CA PHE A 121 -0.21 1.28 -14.98
C PHE A 121 -1.37 1.35 -15.98
N LEU A 122 -2.58 1.56 -15.53
CA LEU A 122 -3.69 1.81 -16.43
C LEU A 122 -3.64 3.29 -16.88
#